data_a4b837600b90e3ad40cf44fbb551ccfb
#
_entry.id   a4b837600b90e3ad40cf44fbb551ccfb
#
_cell.length_a   1.000
_cell.length_b   1.000
_cell.length_c   1.000
_cell.angle_alpha   90.00
_cell.angle_beta   90.00
_cell.angle_gamma   90.00
#
_symmetry.space_group_name_H-M   'P 1'
#
loop_
_entity.id
_entity.type
_entity.pdbx_description
1 polymer ?
#
loop_
_entity_poly.entity_id
_entity_poly.type
_entity_poly.pdbx_seq_one_letter_code
_entity_poly.pdbx_strand_id
1 'polypeptide(L)'
;MEPATDVSENKHRHKKGILRFIFIYGFSFFGLFWFILFCMPIPVHKKHPMFEKKRPLVMAHRGGAALAPENTLTAFHNAVELGVDMIELDIHATKDGHLVVIHDDTMDRTTNGSGRVNDLTLAEIQTYDAGFHFIDPDGNKTFKGKGVNVPTLEAVFREMPRDMRYTIELKDTNDPNLYEEIGRYLWQLMLKYDVQDRVLIGSFDEAILEMMTTITEGKAVVSAGKQEVTKFILLHKLGLHALYKSRIDSIELPTDVIGINLINQTIIDAAKMRGIDVHYWTVNDKETMEQLMNKGVDGIITDRPDLLLDVVQGR
;
A
#
# COMPACT_ATOMS: atom_id res chain seq x y z
N MET A 1 -35.29 30.21 -67.68
CA MET A 1 -35.26 29.17 -66.68
C MET A 1 -33.82 28.83 -66.41
N GLU A 2 -33.20 29.42 -65.38
CA GLU A 2 -31.85 29.07 -64.96
C GLU A 2 -31.93 27.82 -64.07
N PRO A 3 -30.94 26.94 -64.16
CA PRO A 3 -31.01 25.65 -63.44
C PRO A 3 -30.69 25.79 -61.94
N ALA A 4 -31.59 25.33 -61.10
CA ALA A 4 -31.51 25.36 -59.66
C ALA A 4 -30.51 24.33 -59.04
N THR A 5 -29.55 23.83 -59.77
CA THR A 5 -28.65 22.71 -59.40
C THR A 5 -27.33 23.15 -58.76
N ASP A 6 -26.93 24.42 -58.79
CA ASP A 6 -25.60 24.85 -58.37
C ASP A 6 -25.46 25.18 -56.88
N VAL A 7 -26.56 25.54 -56.22
CA VAL A 7 -26.51 25.97 -54.81
C VAL A 7 -26.36 24.78 -53.82
N SER A 8 -26.88 23.59 -54.18
CA SER A 8 -26.84 22.40 -53.30
C SER A 8 -25.47 21.72 -53.36
N GLU A 9 -24.83 21.68 -54.53
CA GLU A 9 -23.48 21.12 -54.69
C GLU A 9 -22.41 21.97 -54.00
N ASN A 10 -22.55 23.29 -54.05
CA ASN A 10 -21.61 24.21 -53.39
C ASN A 10 -21.70 24.13 -51.87
N LYS A 11 -22.90 23.94 -51.30
CA LYS A 11 -23.07 23.66 -49.84
C LYS A 11 -22.45 22.34 -49.41
N HIS A 12 -22.51 21.32 -50.25
CA HIS A 12 -21.96 19.99 -49.93
C HIS A 12 -20.42 19.97 -50.01
N ARG A 13 -19.83 20.70 -50.98
CA ARG A 13 -18.38 20.91 -51.11
C ARG A 13 -17.83 21.72 -49.93
N HIS A 14 -18.53 22.77 -49.52
CA HIS A 14 -18.13 23.59 -48.36
C HIS A 14 -18.15 22.77 -47.02
N LYS A 15 -19.19 21.97 -46.80
CA LYS A 15 -19.27 21.09 -45.64
C LYS A 15 -18.14 20.03 -45.61
N LYS A 16 -17.83 19.42 -46.77
CA LYS A 16 -16.71 18.45 -46.90
C LYS A 16 -15.35 19.10 -46.64
N GLY A 17 -15.18 20.38 -47.09
CA GLY A 17 -13.96 21.15 -46.84
C GLY A 17 -13.77 21.45 -45.35
N ILE A 18 -14.82 21.91 -44.69
CA ILE A 18 -14.81 22.19 -43.24
C ILE A 18 -14.54 20.90 -42.43
N LEU A 19 -15.18 19.78 -42.81
CA LEU A 19 -14.97 18.51 -42.13
C LEU A 19 -13.52 18.00 -42.27
N ARG A 20 -12.95 18.13 -43.49
CA ARG A 20 -11.53 17.80 -43.74
C ARG A 20 -10.59 18.70 -42.95
N PHE A 21 -10.88 19.98 -42.87
CA PHE A 21 -10.10 20.97 -42.14
C PHE A 21 -10.11 20.60 -40.63
N ILE A 22 -11.29 20.38 -40.04
CA ILE A 22 -11.44 19.95 -38.63
C ILE A 22 -10.69 18.64 -38.37
N PHE A 23 -10.76 17.69 -39.32
CA PHE A 23 -10.11 16.39 -39.16
C PHE A 23 -8.58 16.51 -39.17
N ILE A 24 -8.02 17.26 -40.15
CA ILE A 24 -6.57 17.44 -40.31
C ILE A 24 -5.99 18.26 -39.16
N TYR A 25 -6.58 19.40 -38.84
CA TYR A 25 -6.08 20.24 -37.75
C TYR A 25 -6.35 19.67 -36.38
N GLY A 26 -7.49 19.00 -36.19
CA GLY A 26 -7.79 18.26 -34.94
C GLY A 26 -6.80 17.12 -34.70
N PHE A 27 -6.47 16.34 -35.74
CA PHE A 27 -5.50 15.26 -35.64
C PHE A 27 -4.07 15.79 -35.43
N SER A 28 -3.69 16.87 -36.09
CA SER A 28 -2.39 17.52 -35.91
C SER A 28 -2.25 18.13 -34.50
N PHE A 29 -3.29 18.78 -34.00
CA PHE A 29 -3.33 19.33 -32.64
C PHE A 29 -3.25 18.21 -31.58
N PHE A 30 -4.01 17.12 -31.79
CA PHE A 30 -3.97 15.96 -30.94
C PHE A 30 -2.58 15.30 -30.91
N GLY A 31 -1.97 15.10 -32.11
CA GLY A 31 -0.62 14.56 -32.22
C GLY A 31 0.45 15.44 -31.55
N LEU A 32 0.35 16.77 -31.74
CA LEU A 32 1.25 17.73 -31.09
C LEU A 32 1.06 17.74 -29.59
N PHE A 33 -0.18 17.67 -29.09
CA PHE A 33 -0.48 17.58 -27.63
C PHE A 33 0.17 16.35 -27.01
N TRP A 34 -0.01 15.16 -27.62
CA TRP A 34 0.61 13.93 -27.14
C TRP A 34 2.13 13.95 -27.24
N PHE A 35 2.68 14.55 -28.31
CA PHE A 35 4.12 14.73 -28.46
C PHE A 35 4.70 15.63 -27.36
N ILE A 36 4.02 16.73 -27.03
CA ILE A 36 4.43 17.62 -25.93
C ILE A 36 4.41 16.86 -24.61
N LEU A 37 3.33 16.12 -24.32
CA LEU A 37 3.24 15.32 -23.08
C LEU A 37 4.34 14.25 -23.02
N PHE A 38 4.66 13.63 -24.13
CA PHE A 38 5.73 12.62 -24.21
C PHE A 38 7.12 13.24 -23.96
N CYS A 39 7.35 14.44 -24.40
CA CYS A 39 8.62 15.16 -24.20
C CYS A 39 8.73 15.87 -22.85
N MET A 40 7.65 15.93 -22.06
CA MET A 40 7.72 16.55 -20.73
C MET A 40 8.61 15.73 -19.78
N PRO A 41 9.47 16.41 -19.01
CA PRO A 41 10.29 15.71 -18.03
C PRO A 41 9.41 15.05 -16.97
N ILE A 42 9.75 13.80 -16.65
CA ILE A 42 9.09 13.04 -15.59
C ILE A 42 9.64 13.54 -14.23
N PRO A 43 8.80 14.01 -13.30
CA PRO A 43 9.27 14.32 -11.95
C PRO A 43 9.83 13.07 -11.28
N VAL A 44 11.07 13.14 -10.83
CA VAL A 44 11.73 12.05 -10.09
C VAL A 44 11.87 12.48 -8.63
N HIS A 45 11.40 11.64 -7.72
CA HIS A 45 11.61 11.82 -6.29
C HIS A 45 12.89 11.14 -5.85
N LYS A 46 13.56 11.72 -4.87
CA LYS A 46 14.66 11.04 -4.23
C LYS A 46 14.08 9.92 -3.37
N LYS A 47 14.45 8.68 -3.68
CA LYS A 47 14.03 7.51 -2.92
C LYS A 47 14.43 7.65 -1.45
N HIS A 48 13.50 7.33 -0.53
CA HIS A 48 13.77 7.38 0.89
C HIS A 48 14.77 6.27 1.29
N PRO A 49 15.76 6.55 2.19
CA PRO A 49 16.78 5.57 2.58
C PRO A 49 16.22 4.26 3.15
N MET A 50 15.04 4.27 3.76
CA MET A 50 14.41 3.05 4.27
C MET A 50 14.15 1.99 3.19
N PHE A 51 14.09 2.38 1.92
CA PHE A 51 13.90 1.46 0.79
C PHE A 51 15.21 1.03 0.12
N GLU A 52 16.36 1.49 0.63
CA GLU A 52 17.66 1.04 0.11
C GLU A 52 17.85 -0.45 0.40
N LYS A 53 18.17 -1.20 -0.67
CA LYS A 53 18.25 -2.66 -0.64
C LYS A 53 19.09 -3.21 -1.78
N LYS A 54 19.61 -4.41 -1.59
CA LYS A 54 20.31 -5.18 -2.64
C LYS A 54 19.38 -6.14 -3.39
N ARG A 55 18.22 -6.44 -2.84
CA ARG A 55 17.19 -7.34 -3.34
C ARG A 55 15.81 -6.83 -2.95
N PRO A 56 14.70 -7.30 -3.53
CA PRO A 56 13.36 -6.93 -3.07
C PRO A 56 13.16 -7.20 -1.57
N LEU A 57 12.44 -6.31 -0.90
CA LEU A 57 12.16 -6.42 0.53
C LEU A 57 11.24 -7.61 0.81
N VAL A 58 11.62 -8.40 1.80
CA VAL A 58 10.74 -9.43 2.39
C VAL A 58 9.97 -8.78 3.52
N MET A 59 8.66 -8.60 3.29
CA MET A 59 7.76 -7.89 4.21
C MET A 59 6.78 -8.90 4.82
N ALA A 60 6.85 -9.09 6.14
CA ALA A 60 6.00 -10.05 6.84
C ALA A 60 4.62 -9.44 7.13
N HIS A 61 3.60 -9.81 6.34
CA HIS A 61 2.22 -9.37 6.50
C HIS A 61 1.69 -9.77 7.87
N ARG A 62 1.34 -8.78 8.70
CA ARG A 62 0.91 -8.96 10.09
C ARG A 62 1.89 -9.82 10.92
N GLY A 63 3.19 -9.75 10.57
CA GLY A 63 4.23 -10.57 11.17
C GLY A 63 4.41 -11.98 10.57
N GLY A 64 3.75 -12.30 9.44
CA GLY A 64 3.76 -13.63 8.83
C GLY A 64 2.59 -14.48 9.31
N ALA A 65 1.38 -14.04 8.96
CA ALA A 65 0.10 -14.55 9.48
C ALA A 65 -0.16 -16.04 9.24
N ALA A 66 0.53 -16.69 8.31
CA ALA A 66 0.43 -18.14 8.13
C ALA A 66 1.32 -18.96 9.09
N LEU A 67 2.29 -18.33 9.76
CA LEU A 67 3.28 -19.02 10.59
C LEU A 67 3.06 -18.82 12.11
N ALA A 68 2.43 -17.71 12.48
CA ALA A 68 2.11 -17.37 13.86
C ALA A 68 0.85 -16.48 13.92
N PRO A 69 0.18 -16.34 15.09
CA PRO A 69 -1.00 -15.50 15.21
C PRO A 69 -0.75 -14.07 14.77
N GLU A 70 -1.49 -13.61 13.75
CA GLU A 70 -1.32 -12.32 13.12
C GLU A 70 -1.34 -11.15 14.11
N ASN A 71 -0.54 -10.10 13.82
CA ASN A 71 -0.52 -8.87 14.60
C ASN A 71 -0.17 -9.08 16.11
N THR A 72 0.66 -10.05 16.42
CA THR A 72 1.11 -10.35 17.79
C THR A 72 2.63 -10.24 17.92
N LEU A 73 3.12 -10.01 19.14
CA LEU A 73 4.57 -10.04 19.41
C LEU A 73 5.18 -11.41 19.06
N THR A 74 4.41 -12.50 19.23
CA THR A 74 4.85 -13.84 18.81
C THR A 74 5.14 -13.92 17.32
N ALA A 75 4.25 -13.37 16.47
CA ALA A 75 4.47 -13.32 15.02
C ALA A 75 5.66 -12.42 14.65
N PHE A 76 5.79 -11.28 15.31
CA PHE A 76 6.87 -10.33 15.04
C PHE A 76 8.25 -10.90 15.45
N HIS A 77 8.36 -11.56 16.59
CA HIS A 77 9.60 -12.25 16.97
C HIS A 77 9.96 -13.35 15.98
N ASN A 78 8.97 -14.16 15.55
CA ASN A 78 9.21 -15.19 14.53
C ASN A 78 9.69 -14.56 13.20
N ALA A 79 9.09 -13.44 12.77
CA ALA A 79 9.53 -12.72 11.57
C ALA A 79 10.97 -12.19 11.69
N VAL A 80 11.35 -11.66 12.85
CA VAL A 80 12.71 -11.24 13.16
C VAL A 80 13.69 -12.39 13.11
N GLU A 81 13.35 -13.54 13.72
CA GLU A 81 14.19 -14.75 13.71
C GLU A 81 14.39 -15.31 12.31
N LEU A 82 13.37 -15.22 11.44
CA LEU A 82 13.48 -15.58 10.01
C LEU A 82 14.39 -14.63 9.23
N GLY A 83 14.59 -13.40 9.71
CA GLY A 83 15.42 -12.39 9.04
C GLY A 83 14.68 -11.62 7.96
N VAL A 84 13.41 -11.28 8.17
CA VAL A 84 12.65 -10.39 7.27
C VAL A 84 13.23 -8.98 7.27
N ASP A 85 12.98 -8.23 6.20
CA ASP A 85 13.46 -6.85 6.09
C ASP A 85 12.51 -5.84 6.75
N MET A 86 11.22 -6.17 6.84
CA MET A 86 10.17 -5.27 7.29
C MET A 86 9.00 -6.08 7.89
N ILE A 87 8.42 -5.57 8.94
CA ILE A 87 7.16 -6.06 9.52
C ILE A 87 6.04 -5.15 9.04
N GLU A 88 5.00 -5.74 8.49
CA GLU A 88 3.74 -5.04 8.23
C GLU A 88 2.77 -5.34 9.38
N LEU A 89 2.00 -4.33 9.79
CA LEU A 89 1.04 -4.42 10.89
C LEU A 89 -0.07 -3.36 10.78
N ASP A 90 -1.21 -3.64 11.41
CA ASP A 90 -2.40 -2.81 11.40
C ASP A 90 -2.67 -2.22 12.78
N ILE A 91 -3.16 -0.97 12.87
CA ILE A 91 -3.46 -0.33 14.15
C ILE A 91 -4.89 0.17 14.28
N HIS A 92 -5.44 -0.05 15.47
CA HIS A 92 -6.70 0.53 15.96
C HIS A 92 -6.51 1.25 17.29
N ALA A 93 -7.37 2.24 17.55
CA ALA A 93 -7.43 2.89 18.87
C ALA A 93 -8.43 2.18 19.78
N THR A 94 -8.04 1.98 21.04
CA THR A 94 -8.93 1.51 22.11
C THR A 94 -9.81 2.65 22.64
N LYS A 95 -10.84 2.30 23.42
CA LYS A 95 -11.72 3.25 24.11
C LYS A 95 -10.97 4.27 24.99
N ASP A 96 -9.87 3.86 25.59
CA ASP A 96 -9.02 4.65 26.48
C ASP A 96 -7.77 5.21 25.78
N GLY A 97 -7.77 5.26 24.43
CA GLY A 97 -6.81 6.00 23.61
C GLY A 97 -5.46 5.30 23.38
N HIS A 98 -5.33 4.01 23.64
CA HIS A 98 -4.12 3.25 23.31
C HIS A 98 -4.17 2.78 21.85
N LEU A 99 -3.03 2.74 21.16
CA LEU A 99 -2.91 2.08 19.86
C LEU A 99 -2.58 0.60 20.07
N VAL A 100 -3.50 -0.26 19.65
CA VAL A 100 -3.33 -1.72 19.64
C VAL A 100 -3.13 -2.23 18.24
N VAL A 101 -2.42 -3.37 18.11
CA VAL A 101 -2.08 -3.95 16.82
C VAL A 101 -3.06 -5.08 16.52
N ILE A 102 -4.00 -4.81 15.62
CA ILE A 102 -5.06 -5.73 15.19
C ILE A 102 -5.63 -5.25 13.86
N HIS A 103 -5.99 -6.18 12.97
CA HIS A 103 -6.49 -5.83 11.63
C HIS A 103 -7.96 -5.42 11.62
N ASP A 104 -8.82 -6.22 12.24
CA ASP A 104 -10.26 -6.00 12.22
C ASP A 104 -10.66 -4.94 13.26
N ASP A 105 -11.76 -4.25 13.02
CA ASP A 105 -12.34 -3.32 14.01
C ASP A 105 -13.02 -4.03 15.19
N THR A 106 -13.03 -5.38 15.18
CA THR A 106 -13.59 -6.25 16.24
C THR A 106 -12.61 -7.32 16.67
N MET A 107 -12.83 -7.86 17.88
CA MET A 107 -12.00 -8.91 18.48
C MET A 107 -12.31 -10.31 17.97
N ASP A 108 -13.44 -10.51 17.27
CA ASP A 108 -14.12 -11.78 17.08
C ASP A 108 -13.35 -12.80 16.24
N ARG A 109 -12.63 -12.37 15.17
CA ARG A 109 -11.99 -13.29 14.23
C ARG A 109 -10.69 -13.90 14.76
N THR A 110 -9.88 -13.12 15.45
CA THR A 110 -8.54 -13.53 15.85
C THR A 110 -8.44 -13.95 17.31
N THR A 111 -9.39 -13.55 18.16
CA THR A 111 -9.33 -13.80 19.61
C THR A 111 -10.52 -14.60 20.11
N ASN A 112 -10.48 -15.00 21.38
CA ASN A 112 -11.63 -15.57 22.10
C ASN A 112 -12.58 -14.50 22.68
N GLY A 113 -12.29 -13.20 22.41
CA GLY A 113 -13.13 -12.07 22.80
C GLY A 113 -14.14 -11.70 21.72
N SER A 114 -14.98 -10.71 21.99
CA SER A 114 -15.94 -10.17 21.05
C SER A 114 -16.15 -8.67 21.28
N GLY A 115 -16.66 -7.98 20.27
CA GLY A 115 -16.96 -6.55 20.33
C GLY A 115 -15.94 -5.68 19.61
N ARG A 116 -16.29 -4.40 19.47
CA ARG A 116 -15.45 -3.45 18.74
C ARG A 116 -14.24 -3.03 19.57
N VAL A 117 -13.09 -2.91 18.93
CA VAL A 117 -11.83 -2.48 19.57
C VAL A 117 -11.99 -1.11 20.25
N ASN A 118 -12.66 -0.17 19.59
CA ASN A 118 -12.86 1.19 20.10
C ASN A 118 -13.90 1.29 21.25
N ASP A 119 -14.64 0.23 21.54
CA ASP A 119 -15.57 0.16 22.66
C ASP A 119 -14.93 -0.48 23.91
N LEU A 120 -13.75 -1.07 23.76
CA LEU A 120 -13.00 -1.79 24.80
C LEU A 120 -11.78 -0.99 25.25
N THR A 121 -11.50 -1.04 26.55
CA THR A 121 -10.25 -0.55 27.12
C THR A 121 -9.09 -1.49 26.82
N LEU A 122 -7.86 -0.97 26.87
CA LEU A 122 -6.65 -1.81 26.73
C LEU A 122 -6.64 -2.98 27.74
N ALA A 123 -7.04 -2.72 28.97
CA ALA A 123 -7.09 -3.74 30.02
C ALA A 123 -8.05 -4.89 29.68
N GLU A 124 -9.21 -4.58 29.07
CA GLU A 124 -10.16 -5.60 28.60
C GLU A 124 -9.59 -6.38 27.41
N ILE A 125 -9.04 -5.70 26.40
CA ILE A 125 -8.45 -6.32 25.21
C ILE A 125 -7.33 -7.30 25.58
N GLN A 126 -6.48 -6.95 26.53
CA GLN A 126 -5.35 -7.78 26.95
C GLN A 126 -5.76 -9.03 27.73
N THR A 127 -7.03 -9.18 28.11
CA THR A 127 -7.54 -10.44 28.70
C THR A 127 -7.83 -11.50 27.65
N TYR A 128 -7.93 -11.15 26.38
CA TYR A 128 -8.28 -12.06 25.29
C TYR A 128 -7.05 -12.77 24.72
N ASP A 129 -7.27 -14.04 24.33
CA ASP A 129 -6.25 -14.90 23.71
C ASP A 129 -6.24 -14.69 22.18
N ALA A 130 -5.24 -13.98 21.66
CA ALA A 130 -5.05 -13.74 20.24
C ALA A 130 -4.52 -14.98 19.48
N GLY A 131 -4.13 -16.05 20.18
CA GLY A 131 -3.79 -17.33 19.57
C GLY A 131 -4.97 -18.30 19.44
N PHE A 132 -6.18 -17.89 19.89
CA PHE A 132 -7.31 -18.80 20.07
C PHE A 132 -7.81 -19.45 18.77
N HIS A 133 -7.89 -18.69 17.69
CA HIS A 133 -8.38 -19.15 16.39
C HIS A 133 -7.25 -19.51 15.40
N PHE A 134 -6.00 -19.20 15.73
CA PHE A 134 -4.87 -19.53 14.88
C PHE A 134 -4.76 -21.04 14.63
N ILE A 135 -4.54 -21.39 13.36
CA ILE A 135 -4.27 -22.77 12.90
C ILE A 135 -2.95 -22.72 12.14
N ASP A 136 -1.97 -23.50 12.59
CA ASP A 136 -0.67 -23.59 11.94
C ASP A 136 -0.75 -24.35 10.59
N PRO A 137 0.32 -24.32 9.76
CA PRO A 137 0.33 -25.04 8.47
C PRO A 137 0.07 -26.54 8.56
N ASP A 138 0.28 -27.16 9.74
CA ASP A 138 0.03 -28.56 9.99
C ASP A 138 -1.41 -28.84 10.47
N GLY A 139 -2.24 -27.80 10.59
CA GLY A 139 -3.64 -27.89 11.01
C GLY A 139 -3.86 -27.89 12.54
N ASN A 140 -2.85 -27.54 13.35
CA ASN A 140 -2.93 -27.56 14.80
C ASN A 140 -3.23 -26.17 15.38
N LYS A 141 -3.87 -26.12 16.53
CA LYS A 141 -4.09 -24.90 17.33
C LYS A 141 -2.94 -24.65 18.30
N THR A 142 -1.74 -24.49 17.76
CA THR A 142 -0.47 -24.49 18.52
C THR A 142 -0.39 -23.38 19.55
N PHE A 143 -1.02 -22.22 19.31
CA PHE A 143 -0.94 -21.04 20.18
C PHE A 143 -2.16 -20.84 21.08
N LYS A 144 -3.21 -21.64 20.95
CA LYS A 144 -4.40 -21.54 21.80
C LYS A 144 -4.07 -21.77 23.27
N GLY A 145 -4.42 -20.80 24.11
CA GLY A 145 -4.18 -20.87 25.57
C GLY A 145 -2.72 -20.72 25.98
N LYS A 146 -1.87 -20.17 25.08
CA LYS A 146 -0.44 -19.95 25.35
C LYS A 146 -0.11 -18.53 25.83
N GLY A 147 -1.12 -17.71 26.14
CA GLY A 147 -0.91 -16.35 26.65
C GLY A 147 -0.51 -15.36 25.55
N VAL A 148 -0.92 -15.62 24.30
CA VAL A 148 -0.71 -14.68 23.20
C VAL A 148 -1.76 -13.59 23.28
N ASN A 149 -1.34 -12.35 23.51
CA ASN A 149 -2.25 -11.21 23.65
C ASN A 149 -2.13 -10.25 22.46
N VAL A 150 -3.16 -9.42 22.27
CA VAL A 150 -3.10 -8.27 21.35
C VAL A 150 -2.13 -7.23 21.91
N PRO A 151 -1.02 -6.90 21.23
CA PRO A 151 -0.04 -5.97 21.76
C PRO A 151 -0.45 -4.52 21.52
N THR A 152 0.11 -3.59 22.28
CA THR A 152 0.14 -2.19 21.91
C THR A 152 1.24 -1.94 20.87
N LEU A 153 1.07 -0.92 20.03
CA LEU A 153 2.14 -0.47 19.12
C LEU A 153 3.40 -0.08 19.89
N GLU A 154 3.24 0.52 21.06
CA GLU A 154 4.36 0.87 21.93
C GLU A 154 5.16 -0.36 22.37
N ALA A 155 4.48 -1.48 22.70
CA ALA A 155 5.15 -2.73 23.01
C ALA A 155 5.94 -3.27 21.82
N VAL A 156 5.40 -3.18 20.60
CA VAL A 156 6.10 -3.58 19.38
C VAL A 156 7.40 -2.79 19.22
N PHE A 157 7.34 -1.45 19.28
CA PHE A 157 8.55 -0.61 19.12
C PHE A 157 9.59 -0.86 20.23
N ARG A 158 9.14 -1.21 21.43
CA ARG A 158 10.05 -1.49 22.56
C ARG A 158 10.77 -2.84 22.43
N GLU A 159 10.09 -3.87 21.88
CA GLU A 159 10.58 -5.26 21.90
C GLU A 159 11.29 -5.67 20.62
N MET A 160 11.00 -5.01 19.50
CA MET A 160 11.66 -5.33 18.23
C MET A 160 13.05 -4.71 18.13
N PRO A 161 13.95 -5.28 17.28
CA PRO A 161 15.27 -4.71 17.03
C PRO A 161 15.22 -3.25 16.59
N ARG A 162 16.22 -2.46 17.01
CA ARG A 162 16.26 -1.01 16.72
C ARG A 162 16.34 -0.66 15.25
N ASP A 163 16.82 -1.56 14.42
CA ASP A 163 16.96 -1.41 12.97
C ASP A 163 15.77 -1.98 12.17
N MET A 164 14.78 -2.56 12.86
CA MET A 164 13.58 -3.07 12.22
C MET A 164 12.82 -1.96 11.49
N ARG A 165 12.35 -2.27 10.30
CA ARG A 165 11.48 -1.41 9.48
C ARG A 165 10.04 -1.89 9.59
N TYR A 166 9.12 -0.93 9.42
CA TYR A 166 7.69 -1.21 9.55
C TYR A 166 6.90 -0.61 8.40
N THR A 167 5.87 -1.32 7.95
CA THR A 167 4.69 -0.73 7.30
C THR A 167 3.57 -0.76 8.33
N ILE A 168 2.99 0.40 8.64
CA ILE A 168 1.92 0.53 9.62
C ILE A 168 0.67 1.04 8.91
N GLU A 169 -0.35 0.20 8.82
CA GLU A 169 -1.65 0.60 8.29
C GLU A 169 -2.49 1.27 9.38
N LEU A 170 -2.82 2.56 9.18
CA LEU A 170 -3.90 3.19 9.90
C LEU A 170 -5.22 2.75 9.28
N LYS A 171 -5.98 1.94 10.01
CA LYS A 171 -7.25 1.41 9.51
C LYS A 171 -8.30 2.52 9.39
N ASP A 172 -8.94 2.58 8.23
CA ASP A 172 -10.05 3.48 7.92
C ASP A 172 -11.37 3.09 8.61
N THR A 173 -11.37 1.97 9.32
CA THR A 173 -12.45 1.49 10.20
C THR A 173 -12.36 2.01 11.65
N ASN A 174 -11.31 2.76 12.01
CA ASN A 174 -11.29 3.56 13.22
C ASN A 174 -12.38 4.63 13.22
N ASP A 175 -12.77 5.14 14.39
CA ASP A 175 -13.69 6.28 14.45
C ASP A 175 -13.06 7.51 13.77
N PRO A 176 -13.71 8.07 12.73
CA PRO A 176 -13.20 9.25 12.03
C PRO A 176 -12.95 10.47 12.91
N ASN A 177 -13.69 10.61 14.03
CA ASN A 177 -13.48 11.69 14.97
C ASN A 177 -12.15 11.58 15.74
N LEU A 178 -11.55 10.39 15.75
CA LEU A 178 -10.29 10.10 16.45
C LEU A 178 -9.07 10.07 15.52
N TYR A 179 -9.24 10.18 14.19
CA TYR A 179 -8.12 10.06 13.25
C TYR A 179 -6.96 11.00 13.57
N GLU A 180 -7.25 12.27 13.88
CA GLU A 180 -6.21 13.24 14.18
C GLU A 180 -5.48 12.90 15.50
N GLU A 181 -6.20 12.46 16.53
CA GLU A 181 -5.61 12.04 17.79
C GLU A 181 -4.75 10.77 17.61
N ILE A 182 -5.25 9.78 16.90
CA ILE A 182 -4.53 8.55 16.53
C ILE A 182 -3.24 8.91 15.77
N GLY A 183 -3.33 9.78 14.76
CA GLY A 183 -2.19 10.19 13.96
C GLY A 183 -1.12 10.93 14.78
N ARG A 184 -1.53 11.84 15.65
CA ARG A 184 -0.61 12.56 16.55
C ARG A 184 0.06 11.60 17.54
N TYR A 185 -0.69 10.66 18.10
CA TYR A 185 -0.13 9.67 19.04
C TYR A 185 0.83 8.70 18.34
N LEU A 186 0.48 8.23 17.13
CA LEU A 186 1.39 7.44 16.31
C LEU A 186 2.71 8.19 16.08
N TRP A 187 2.64 9.45 15.64
CA TRP A 187 3.83 10.25 15.40
C TRP A 187 4.67 10.46 16.66
N GLN A 188 4.03 10.69 17.81
CA GLN A 188 4.74 10.79 19.09
C GLN A 188 5.46 9.50 19.48
N LEU A 189 4.82 8.35 19.27
CA LEU A 189 5.46 7.04 19.50
C LEU A 189 6.64 6.82 18.55
N MET A 190 6.49 7.15 17.27
CA MET A 190 7.58 7.03 16.30
C MET A 190 8.80 7.88 16.72
N LEU A 191 8.58 9.11 17.16
CA LEU A 191 9.66 9.97 17.66
C LEU A 191 10.26 9.46 18.98
N LYS A 192 9.42 8.97 19.91
CA LYS A 192 9.86 8.43 21.20
C LYS A 192 10.81 7.24 21.06
N TYR A 193 10.54 6.37 20.08
CA TYR A 193 11.33 5.16 19.83
C TYR A 193 12.37 5.32 18.72
N ASP A 194 12.51 6.53 18.17
CA ASP A 194 13.46 6.88 17.10
C ASP A 194 13.31 5.96 15.88
N VAL A 195 12.03 5.74 15.44
CA VAL A 195 11.69 4.87 14.30
C VAL A 195 11.11 5.62 13.09
N GLN A 196 10.98 6.95 13.16
CA GLN A 196 10.31 7.77 12.14
C GLN A 196 10.88 7.59 10.72
N ASP A 197 12.17 7.32 10.60
CA ASP A 197 12.85 7.09 9.32
C ASP A 197 12.77 5.61 8.86
N ARG A 198 12.05 4.77 9.59
CA ARG A 198 11.92 3.32 9.34
C ARG A 198 10.46 2.84 9.33
N VAL A 199 9.51 3.78 9.35
CA VAL A 199 8.07 3.49 9.28
C VAL A 199 7.51 4.05 8.00
N LEU A 200 6.93 3.19 7.17
CA LEU A 200 6.04 3.54 6.08
C LEU A 200 4.61 3.56 6.62
N ILE A 201 3.93 4.69 6.53
CA ILE A 201 2.54 4.82 6.94
C ILE A 201 1.64 4.52 5.75
N GLY A 202 0.75 3.55 5.91
CA GLY A 202 -0.26 3.16 4.95
C GLY A 202 -1.68 3.45 5.42
N SER A 203 -2.59 3.68 4.49
CA SER A 203 -4.04 3.65 4.67
C SER A 203 -4.72 3.52 3.32
N PHE A 204 -5.89 2.89 3.28
CA PHE A 204 -6.73 2.91 2.09
C PHE A 204 -7.44 4.26 1.88
N ASP A 205 -7.63 5.04 2.97
CA ASP A 205 -8.23 6.36 2.91
C ASP A 205 -7.17 7.45 2.71
N GLU A 206 -7.28 8.15 1.59
CA GLU A 206 -6.39 9.27 1.23
C GLU A 206 -6.40 10.39 2.27
N ALA A 207 -7.55 10.66 2.91
CA ALA A 207 -7.68 11.72 3.90
C ALA A 207 -6.81 11.45 5.15
N ILE A 208 -6.66 10.17 5.53
CA ILE A 208 -5.75 9.76 6.63
C ILE A 208 -4.30 10.03 6.25
N LEU A 209 -3.88 9.74 5.02
CA LEU A 209 -2.51 9.98 4.56
C LEU A 209 -2.19 11.48 4.43
N GLU A 210 -3.14 12.28 3.94
CA GLU A 210 -3.02 13.75 3.90
C GLU A 210 -2.93 14.35 5.31
N MET A 211 -3.74 13.85 6.23
CA MET A 211 -3.68 14.23 7.65
C MET A 211 -2.32 13.88 8.26
N MET A 212 -1.80 12.68 8.04
CA MET A 212 -0.48 12.27 8.52
C MET A 212 0.62 13.15 7.92
N THR A 213 0.54 13.46 6.62
CA THR A 213 1.49 14.38 5.98
C THR A 213 1.46 15.77 6.65
N THR A 214 0.28 16.25 7.02
CA THR A 214 0.11 17.52 7.73
C THR A 214 0.68 17.48 9.15
N ILE A 215 0.32 16.45 9.93
CA ILE A 215 0.78 16.27 11.33
C ILE A 215 2.31 16.18 11.39
N THR A 216 2.92 15.52 10.44
CA THR A 216 4.37 15.26 10.41
C THR A 216 5.15 16.34 9.66
N GLU A 217 4.47 17.38 9.14
CA GLU A 217 5.08 18.43 8.29
C GLU A 217 5.81 17.83 7.07
N GLY A 218 5.27 16.73 6.51
CA GLY A 218 5.86 16.02 5.39
C GLY A 218 7.14 15.25 5.71
N LYS A 219 7.41 14.96 6.98
CA LYS A 219 8.59 14.17 7.41
C LYS A 219 8.34 12.67 7.40
N ALA A 220 7.08 12.25 7.55
CA ALA A 220 6.74 10.82 7.49
C ALA A 220 6.84 10.28 6.06
N VAL A 221 7.27 9.03 5.95
CA VAL A 221 7.19 8.26 4.71
C VAL A 221 5.78 7.71 4.57
N VAL A 222 5.12 7.97 3.44
CA VAL A 222 3.72 7.57 3.23
C VAL A 222 3.57 6.76 1.94
N SER A 223 2.71 5.74 1.99
CA SER A 223 2.29 5.01 0.79
C SER A 223 1.19 5.77 0.04
N ALA A 224 0.85 5.29 -1.15
CA ALA A 224 -0.32 5.79 -1.88
C ALA A 224 -1.60 5.15 -1.33
N GLY A 225 -2.62 5.97 -1.11
CA GLY A 225 -3.98 5.50 -0.88
C GLY A 225 -4.63 4.99 -2.18
N LYS A 226 -5.83 4.43 -2.05
CA LYS A 226 -6.55 3.79 -3.18
C LYS A 226 -6.80 4.75 -4.35
N GLN A 227 -7.12 6.00 -4.07
CA GLN A 227 -7.41 7.00 -5.12
C GLN A 227 -6.13 7.36 -5.88
N GLU A 228 -5.03 7.56 -5.16
CA GLU A 228 -3.75 7.92 -5.77
C GLU A 228 -3.18 6.78 -6.61
N VAL A 229 -3.26 5.52 -6.15
CA VAL A 229 -2.92 4.32 -6.94
C VAL A 229 -3.76 4.25 -8.22
N THR A 230 -5.09 4.48 -8.11
CA THR A 230 -6.00 4.47 -9.27
C THR A 230 -5.61 5.54 -10.28
N LYS A 231 -5.36 6.76 -9.83
CA LYS A 231 -4.92 7.89 -10.64
C LYS A 231 -3.57 7.60 -11.32
N PHE A 232 -2.61 7.04 -10.58
CA PHE A 232 -1.31 6.63 -11.12
C PHE A 232 -1.49 5.65 -12.29
N ILE A 233 -2.22 4.54 -12.06
CA ILE A 233 -2.45 3.49 -13.06
C ILE A 233 -3.18 4.07 -14.28
N LEU A 234 -4.24 4.87 -14.08
CA LEU A 234 -5.04 5.43 -15.17
C LEU A 234 -4.23 6.36 -16.04
N LEU A 235 -3.50 7.30 -15.45
CA LEU A 235 -2.68 8.26 -16.21
C LEU A 235 -1.59 7.56 -17.02
N HIS A 236 -0.98 6.50 -16.47
CA HIS A 236 0.02 5.74 -17.22
C HIS A 236 -0.59 4.92 -18.35
N LYS A 237 -1.73 4.25 -18.12
CA LYS A 237 -2.43 3.49 -19.18
C LYS A 237 -2.91 4.39 -20.33
N LEU A 238 -3.26 5.63 -20.05
CA LEU A 238 -3.68 6.62 -21.05
C LEU A 238 -2.50 7.34 -21.73
N GLY A 239 -1.23 7.05 -21.35
CA GLY A 239 -0.06 7.79 -21.85
C GLY A 239 0.02 9.24 -21.34
N LEU A 240 -0.73 9.57 -20.29
CA LEU A 240 -0.78 10.89 -19.66
C LEU A 240 0.16 10.99 -18.45
N HIS A 241 1.17 10.15 -18.42
CA HIS A 241 2.10 10.02 -17.30
C HIS A 241 2.77 11.34 -16.87
N ALA A 242 3.02 12.27 -17.81
CA ALA A 242 3.60 13.57 -17.52
C ALA A 242 2.70 14.45 -16.63
N LEU A 243 1.40 14.17 -16.57
CA LEU A 243 0.44 14.89 -15.71
C LEU A 243 0.43 14.39 -14.27
N TYR A 244 1.06 13.24 -14.00
CA TYR A 244 1.16 12.70 -12.65
C TYR A 244 2.20 13.48 -11.83
N LYS A 245 1.77 14.09 -10.72
CA LYS A 245 2.60 15.00 -9.90
C LYS A 245 2.58 14.67 -8.40
N SER A 246 2.14 13.47 -8.02
CA SER A 246 2.08 13.12 -6.60
C SER A 246 3.46 12.92 -5.99
N ARG A 247 3.53 13.08 -4.66
CA ARG A 247 4.73 12.89 -3.83
C ARG A 247 4.48 11.72 -2.88
N ILE A 248 4.45 10.52 -3.43
CA ILE A 248 4.35 9.29 -2.66
C ILE A 248 5.69 8.55 -2.70
N ASP A 249 6.01 7.85 -1.64
CA ASP A 249 7.26 7.10 -1.53
C ASP A 249 7.12 5.67 -2.03
N SER A 250 5.91 5.09 -1.89
CA SER A 250 5.60 3.73 -2.36
C SER A 250 4.16 3.59 -2.86
N ILE A 251 3.94 2.57 -3.69
CA ILE A 251 2.63 2.04 -4.02
C ILE A 251 2.55 0.58 -3.61
N GLU A 252 1.47 0.22 -2.93
CA GLU A 252 1.19 -1.13 -2.48
C GLU A 252 0.01 -1.68 -3.27
N LEU A 253 0.27 -2.68 -4.11
CA LEU A 253 -0.67 -3.20 -5.11
C LEU A 253 -1.12 -4.62 -4.76
N PRO A 254 -2.41 -4.94 -4.85
CA PRO A 254 -2.83 -6.34 -4.92
C PRO A 254 -2.41 -6.93 -6.27
N THR A 255 -2.30 -8.25 -6.34
CA THR A 255 -1.95 -8.95 -7.59
C THR A 255 -3.05 -8.85 -8.64
N ASP A 256 -4.30 -8.76 -8.18
CA ASP A 256 -5.46 -8.52 -9.05
C ASP A 256 -6.54 -7.68 -8.37
N VAL A 257 -7.40 -7.04 -9.16
CA VAL A 257 -8.63 -6.37 -8.70
C VAL A 257 -9.76 -6.76 -9.64
N ILE A 258 -10.77 -7.45 -9.12
CA ILE A 258 -11.97 -7.90 -9.86
C ILE A 258 -11.58 -8.65 -11.15
N GLY A 259 -10.58 -9.54 -11.06
CA GLY A 259 -10.08 -10.33 -12.19
C GLY A 259 -9.19 -9.57 -13.18
N ILE A 260 -8.82 -8.32 -12.87
CA ILE A 260 -7.84 -7.55 -13.64
C ILE A 260 -6.47 -7.75 -13.01
N ASN A 261 -5.58 -8.44 -13.70
CA ASN A 261 -4.20 -8.64 -13.26
C ASN A 261 -3.45 -7.30 -13.21
N LEU A 262 -2.93 -6.95 -12.04
CA LEU A 262 -2.13 -5.76 -11.79
C LEU A 262 -0.62 -6.02 -11.80
N ILE A 263 -0.17 -7.25 -11.98
CA ILE A 263 1.25 -7.59 -12.17
C ILE A 263 1.69 -7.14 -13.56
N ASN A 264 1.97 -5.86 -13.71
CA ASN A 264 2.23 -5.22 -15.01
C ASN A 264 3.59 -4.54 -15.03
N GLN A 265 4.47 -4.95 -15.97
CA GLN A 265 5.81 -4.40 -16.10
C GLN A 265 5.82 -2.89 -16.33
N THR A 266 4.89 -2.39 -17.17
CA THR A 266 4.81 -0.95 -17.48
C THR A 266 4.51 -0.11 -16.22
N ILE A 267 3.66 -0.62 -15.32
CA ILE A 267 3.33 0.05 -14.05
C ILE A 267 4.56 0.07 -13.13
N ILE A 268 5.25 -1.08 -13.02
CA ILE A 268 6.47 -1.22 -12.21
C ILE A 268 7.55 -0.27 -12.71
N ASP A 269 7.83 -0.26 -14.02
CA ASP A 269 8.85 0.60 -14.62
C ASP A 269 8.50 2.08 -14.48
N ALA A 270 7.22 2.43 -14.64
CA ALA A 270 6.73 3.79 -14.49
C ALA A 270 6.90 4.34 -13.06
N ALA A 271 6.67 3.52 -12.05
CA ALA A 271 6.90 3.85 -10.65
C ALA A 271 8.39 4.03 -10.38
N LYS A 272 9.21 3.08 -10.81
CA LYS A 272 10.68 3.13 -10.64
C LYS A 272 11.32 4.35 -11.30
N MET A 273 10.89 4.73 -12.51
CA MET A 273 11.36 5.95 -13.16
C MET A 273 11.09 7.23 -12.35
N ARG A 274 10.17 7.18 -11.39
CA ARG A 274 9.82 8.29 -10.50
C ARG A 274 10.49 8.20 -9.13
N GLY A 275 11.20 7.10 -8.83
CA GLY A 275 11.74 6.82 -7.51
C GLY A 275 10.68 6.34 -6.52
N ILE A 276 9.55 5.80 -7.00
CA ILE A 276 8.47 5.24 -6.20
C ILE A 276 8.70 3.74 -6.05
N ASP A 277 8.70 3.22 -4.83
CA ASP A 277 8.79 1.78 -4.56
C ASP A 277 7.48 1.07 -4.85
N VAL A 278 7.57 -0.14 -5.39
CA VAL A 278 6.41 -0.97 -5.75
C VAL A 278 6.42 -2.24 -4.90
N HIS A 279 5.42 -2.36 -4.04
CA HIS A 279 5.19 -3.54 -3.21
C HIS A 279 3.91 -4.25 -3.65
N TYR A 280 3.93 -5.58 -3.62
CA TYR A 280 2.73 -6.39 -3.90
C TYR A 280 2.28 -7.15 -2.67
N TRP A 281 0.95 -7.18 -2.42
CA TRP A 281 0.29 -7.83 -1.31
C TRP A 281 -0.98 -8.58 -1.75
N THR A 282 -1.50 -9.56 -1.04
CA THR A 282 -0.75 -10.47 -0.18
C THR A 282 -0.36 -11.67 -1.02
N VAL A 283 0.92 -11.97 -1.13
CA VAL A 283 1.44 -12.99 -2.06
C VAL A 283 1.98 -14.17 -1.25
N ASN A 284 1.32 -15.33 -1.37
CA ASN A 284 1.58 -16.49 -0.52
C ASN A 284 2.05 -17.74 -1.27
N ASP A 285 2.17 -17.68 -2.59
CA ASP A 285 2.62 -18.77 -3.43
C ASP A 285 3.96 -18.46 -4.12
N LYS A 286 4.79 -19.48 -4.24
CA LYS A 286 6.15 -19.37 -4.77
C LYS A 286 6.20 -18.92 -6.23
N GLU A 287 5.24 -19.36 -7.06
CA GLU A 287 5.21 -19.03 -8.50
C GLU A 287 4.99 -17.52 -8.70
N THR A 288 4.02 -16.93 -7.99
CA THR A 288 3.76 -15.48 -8.03
C THR A 288 4.93 -14.69 -7.44
N MET A 289 5.57 -15.18 -6.36
CA MET A 289 6.77 -14.55 -5.80
C MET A 289 7.90 -14.49 -6.83
N GLU A 290 8.21 -15.61 -7.50
CA GLU A 290 9.22 -15.69 -8.57
C GLU A 290 8.87 -14.79 -9.75
N GLN A 291 7.61 -14.72 -10.17
CA GLN A 291 7.14 -13.84 -11.22
C GLN A 291 7.40 -12.37 -10.88
N LEU A 292 7.05 -11.94 -9.67
CA LEU A 292 7.26 -10.57 -9.20
C LEU A 292 8.73 -10.22 -9.08
N MET A 293 9.54 -11.14 -8.55
CA MET A 293 11.00 -11.00 -8.48
C MET A 293 11.61 -10.78 -9.86
N ASN A 294 11.22 -11.58 -10.86
CA ASN A 294 11.68 -11.46 -12.24
C ASN A 294 11.27 -10.14 -12.90
N LYS A 295 10.13 -9.56 -12.50
CA LYS A 295 9.70 -8.21 -12.91
C LYS A 295 10.41 -7.09 -12.16
N GLY A 296 11.20 -7.45 -11.16
CA GLY A 296 12.02 -6.53 -10.40
C GLY A 296 11.22 -5.62 -9.47
N VAL A 297 10.15 -6.09 -8.84
CA VAL A 297 9.41 -5.36 -7.82
C VAL A 297 10.32 -4.96 -6.65
N ASP A 298 9.91 -3.99 -5.89
CA ASP A 298 10.71 -3.46 -4.80
C ASP A 298 10.48 -4.18 -3.48
N GLY A 299 9.31 -4.76 -3.24
CA GLY A 299 9.01 -5.57 -2.07
C GLY A 299 7.81 -6.48 -2.30
N ILE A 300 7.70 -7.49 -1.46
CA ILE A 300 6.57 -8.42 -1.43
C ILE A 300 6.11 -8.57 0.01
N ILE A 301 4.82 -8.32 0.24
CA ILE A 301 4.12 -8.47 1.51
C ILE A 301 3.45 -9.85 1.49
N THR A 302 3.78 -10.70 2.48
CA THR A 302 3.39 -12.11 2.48
C THR A 302 3.09 -12.64 3.88
N ASP A 303 2.13 -13.55 3.98
CA ASP A 303 1.90 -14.35 5.19
C ASP A 303 2.93 -15.48 5.35
N ARG A 304 3.70 -15.75 4.28
CA ARG A 304 4.70 -16.83 4.20
C ARG A 304 6.11 -16.26 3.95
N PRO A 305 6.65 -15.46 4.90
CA PRO A 305 7.98 -14.90 4.74
C PRO A 305 9.08 -15.97 4.62
N ASP A 306 8.87 -17.17 5.17
CA ASP A 306 9.73 -18.33 4.99
C ASP A 306 9.89 -18.71 3.51
N LEU A 307 8.78 -18.84 2.78
CA LEU A 307 8.80 -19.16 1.35
C LEU A 307 9.48 -18.04 0.52
N LEU A 308 9.16 -16.79 0.85
CA LEU A 308 9.75 -15.66 0.12
C LEU A 308 11.26 -15.56 0.35
N LEU A 309 11.73 -15.84 1.56
CA LEU A 309 13.17 -15.88 1.86
C LEU A 309 13.88 -16.98 1.07
N ASP A 310 13.25 -18.16 0.90
CA ASP A 310 13.79 -19.22 0.06
C ASP A 310 13.89 -18.79 -1.41
N VAL A 311 12.85 -18.16 -1.95
CA VAL A 311 12.84 -17.62 -3.33
C VAL A 311 13.96 -16.59 -3.51
N VAL A 312 14.10 -15.66 -2.58
CA VAL A 312 15.13 -14.60 -2.63
C VAL A 312 16.54 -15.17 -2.54
N GLN A 313 16.74 -16.28 -1.82
CA GLN A 313 18.03 -16.95 -1.65
C GLN A 313 18.30 -17.98 -2.76
N GLY A 314 17.38 -18.18 -3.69
CA GLY A 314 17.51 -19.15 -4.79
C GLY A 314 17.42 -20.61 -4.33
N ARG A 315 16.64 -20.91 -3.29
CA ARG A 315 16.44 -22.24 -2.69
C ARG A 315 15.14 -22.88 -3.15
#